data_c5a42e79154e11d8e62e25077f0eff29
#
_entry.id   c5a42e79154e11d8e62e25077f0eff29
#
_cell.length_a   1.000
_cell.length_b   1.000
_cell.length_c   1.000
_cell.angle_alpha   90.00
_cell.angle_beta   90.00
_cell.angle_gamma   90.00
#
_symmetry.space_group_name_H-M   'P 1'
#
loop_
_entity.id
_entity.type
_entity.pdbx_description
1 polymer ?
#
loop_
_entity_poly.entity_id
_entity_poly.type
_entity_poly.pdbx_seq_one_letter_code
_entity_poly.pdbx_strand_id
1 'polypeptide(L)'
;MDRHSPHDFTATWAQDVLGDVVVSAKEVHDRVGELGRQITLDYAESPPLLVCVLKGAINFMADLMRAIELPVEVDFMAVSSYGAATKTSGVVRIVKDLDVDLANRDVVIVEDVVDSGLTLNYLRQYLGARSPASLEVCALLLKEGEQRVEQSIKYVGFTIPPDFVVGYGLDVNERYRNLDAIYTYVGEV
;
A
#
# COMPACT_ATOMS: atom_id res chain seq x y z
N MET A 1 19.50 12.10 33.29
CA MET A 1 19.48 12.69 31.95
C MET A 1 18.79 11.66 31.03
N ASP A 2 17.45 11.64 31.12
CA ASP A 2 16.64 10.66 30.35
C ASP A 2 16.73 10.98 28.87
N ARG A 3 17.27 10.05 28.11
CA ARG A 3 17.22 10.09 26.65
C ARG A 3 15.80 9.68 26.26
N HIS A 4 14.94 10.63 25.96
CA HIS A 4 13.69 10.38 25.26
C HIS A 4 13.99 9.51 24.04
N SER A 5 13.32 8.37 23.97
CA SER A 5 13.33 7.54 22.76
C SER A 5 12.81 8.38 21.60
N PRO A 6 13.47 8.41 20.43
CA PRO A 6 13.03 9.25 19.30
C PRO A 6 11.71 8.83 18.67
N HIS A 7 10.98 7.88 19.22
CA HIS A 7 9.77 7.29 18.65
C HIS A 7 8.46 7.57 19.40
N ASP A 8 8.48 8.39 20.45
CA ASP A 8 7.27 8.88 21.13
C ASP A 8 6.80 10.24 20.56
N PHE A 9 6.78 10.39 19.23
CA PHE A 9 6.02 11.46 18.62
C PHE A 9 4.53 11.06 18.63
N THR A 10 3.90 11.14 19.79
CA THR A 10 2.47 11.29 19.84
C THR A 10 2.16 12.58 19.07
N ALA A 11 1.49 12.44 17.92
CA ALA A 11 1.14 13.58 17.08
C ALA A 11 0.09 14.44 17.81
N THR A 12 0.57 15.25 18.76
CA THR A 12 -0.28 16.11 19.61
C THR A 12 -1.19 17.01 18.78
N TRP A 13 -0.80 17.32 17.53
CA TRP A 13 -1.55 18.10 16.57
C TRP A 13 -2.73 17.35 15.94
N ALA A 14 -2.87 16.04 16.14
CA ALA A 14 -3.91 15.19 15.57
C ALA A 14 -4.69 14.39 16.64
N GLN A 15 -4.44 14.61 17.93
CA GLN A 15 -5.03 13.82 19.04
C GLN A 15 -6.57 13.83 19.04
N ASP A 16 -7.21 14.90 18.57
CA ASP A 16 -8.66 15.03 18.56
C ASP A 16 -9.34 14.17 17.48
N VAL A 17 -8.59 13.68 16.50
CA VAL A 17 -9.10 12.96 15.33
C VAL A 17 -8.50 11.57 15.13
N LEU A 18 -7.47 11.23 15.90
CA LEU A 18 -6.86 9.90 15.90
C LEU A 18 -7.48 9.06 17.03
N GLY A 19 -7.96 7.88 16.68
CA GLY A 19 -8.39 6.86 17.63
C GLY A 19 -7.25 5.92 18.01
N ASP A 20 -7.56 4.62 18.08
CA ASP A 20 -6.59 3.61 18.50
C ASP A 20 -5.49 3.39 17.45
N VAL A 21 -4.31 2.99 17.91
CA VAL A 21 -3.22 2.49 17.06
C VAL A 21 -3.64 1.12 16.53
N VAL A 22 -3.81 1.01 15.22
CA VAL A 22 -4.15 -0.25 14.53
C VAL A 22 -2.89 -1.07 14.28
N VAL A 23 -1.81 -0.39 13.81
CA VAL A 23 -0.49 -0.98 13.62
C VAL A 23 0.54 0.05 14.05
N SER A 24 1.40 -0.31 15.00
CA SER A 24 2.46 0.57 15.46
C SER A 24 3.58 0.72 14.43
N ALA A 25 4.35 1.81 14.50
CA ALA A 25 5.49 2.04 13.63
C ALA A 25 6.51 0.88 13.67
N LYS A 26 6.71 0.29 14.85
CA LYS A 26 7.60 -0.86 15.00
C LYS A 26 7.08 -2.10 14.26
N GLU A 27 5.78 -2.40 14.40
CA GLU A 27 5.17 -3.54 13.70
C GLU A 27 5.22 -3.36 12.19
N VAL A 28 4.94 -2.13 11.69
CA VAL A 28 5.09 -1.79 10.27
C VAL A 28 6.52 -2.07 9.81
N HIS A 29 7.52 -1.53 10.52
CA HIS A 29 8.93 -1.71 10.16
C HIS A 29 9.34 -3.19 10.11
N ASP A 30 8.98 -3.96 11.15
CA ASP A 30 9.33 -5.38 11.24
C ASP A 30 8.68 -6.18 10.10
N ARG A 31 7.39 -5.91 9.83
CA ARG A 31 6.64 -6.61 8.77
C ARG A 31 7.13 -6.27 7.38
N VAL A 32 7.44 -5.02 7.09
CA VAL A 32 8.04 -4.60 5.82
C VAL A 32 9.38 -5.31 5.59
N GLY A 33 10.20 -5.46 6.63
CA GLY A 33 11.43 -6.24 6.56
C GLY A 33 11.19 -7.71 6.23
N GLU A 34 10.14 -8.33 6.77
CA GLU A 34 9.74 -9.71 6.43
C GLU A 34 9.29 -9.84 4.98
N LEU A 35 8.44 -8.91 4.51
CA LEU A 35 7.96 -8.88 3.12
C LEU A 35 9.13 -8.69 2.13
N GLY A 36 10.08 -7.79 2.46
CA GLY A 36 11.27 -7.58 1.65
C GLY A 36 12.12 -8.85 1.52
N ARG A 37 12.31 -9.60 2.62
CA ARG A 37 13.02 -10.91 2.57
C ARG A 37 12.27 -11.94 1.74
N GLN A 38 10.94 -12.03 1.85
CA GLN A 38 10.14 -12.95 1.04
C GLN A 38 10.28 -12.65 -0.45
N ILE A 39 10.16 -11.37 -0.85
CA ILE A 39 10.33 -10.94 -2.24
C ILE A 39 11.77 -11.22 -2.72
N THR A 40 12.77 -10.96 -1.89
CA THR A 40 14.17 -11.28 -2.21
C THR A 40 14.36 -12.75 -2.56
N LEU A 41 13.78 -13.65 -1.76
CA LEU A 41 13.90 -15.09 -2.00
C LEU A 41 13.10 -15.54 -3.23
N ASP A 42 11.89 -15.04 -3.41
CA ASP A 42 11.01 -15.44 -4.50
C ASP A 42 11.52 -14.99 -5.88
N TYR A 43 12.26 -13.90 -5.93
CA TYR A 43 12.75 -13.28 -7.16
C TYR A 43 14.28 -13.28 -7.29
N ALA A 44 14.97 -14.18 -6.60
CA ALA A 44 16.44 -14.25 -6.60
C ALA A 44 17.06 -14.39 -8.00
N GLU A 45 16.38 -15.08 -8.91
CA GLU A 45 16.84 -15.30 -10.30
C GLU A 45 16.43 -14.18 -11.27
N SER A 46 15.36 -13.44 -10.94
CA SER A 46 14.78 -12.41 -11.81
C SER A 46 14.22 -11.26 -10.96
N PRO A 47 15.03 -10.22 -10.67
CA PRO A 47 14.58 -9.09 -9.86
C PRO A 47 13.33 -8.42 -10.45
N PRO A 48 12.29 -8.18 -9.64
CA PRO A 48 11.03 -7.68 -10.14
C PRO A 48 11.04 -6.16 -10.38
N LEU A 49 10.14 -5.71 -11.24
CA LEU A 49 9.70 -4.33 -11.28
C LEU A 49 8.65 -4.10 -10.18
N LEU A 50 8.92 -3.18 -9.27
CA LEU A 50 7.95 -2.74 -8.27
C LEU A 50 7.11 -1.59 -8.84
N VAL A 51 5.80 -1.77 -8.88
CA VAL A 51 4.86 -0.75 -9.35
C VAL A 51 4.10 -0.17 -8.16
N CYS A 52 4.45 1.06 -7.77
CA CYS A 52 3.80 1.78 -6.67
C CYS A 52 2.50 2.43 -7.13
N VAL A 53 1.41 2.18 -6.44
CA VAL A 53 0.15 2.88 -6.67
C VAL A 53 0.06 4.11 -5.76
N LEU A 54 0.20 5.30 -6.37
CA LEU A 54 0.21 6.57 -5.67
C LEU A 54 -1.22 7.00 -5.28
N LYS A 55 -1.38 7.77 -4.16
CA LYS A 55 -0.32 8.32 -3.30
C LYS A 55 -0.09 7.48 -2.03
N GLY A 56 -1.10 6.72 -1.58
CA GLY A 56 -1.10 6.05 -0.27
C GLY A 56 0.06 5.09 -0.06
N ALA A 57 0.47 4.35 -1.09
CA ALA A 57 1.54 3.36 -0.99
C ALA A 57 2.97 3.95 -0.94
N ILE A 58 3.15 5.29 -0.96
CA ILE A 58 4.48 5.88 -1.12
C ILE A 58 5.45 5.53 0.03
N ASN A 59 4.99 5.58 1.28
CA ASN A 59 5.82 5.26 2.44
C ASN A 59 6.17 3.77 2.45
N PHE A 60 5.16 2.92 2.22
CA PHE A 60 5.35 1.49 2.12
C PHE A 60 6.34 1.11 1.01
N MET A 61 6.19 1.68 -0.19
CA MET A 61 7.12 1.46 -1.30
C MET A 61 8.55 1.85 -0.94
N ALA A 62 8.74 3.03 -0.30
CA ALA A 62 10.06 3.52 0.06
C ALA A 62 10.77 2.60 1.07
N ASP A 63 10.04 2.03 2.02
CA ASP A 63 10.61 1.12 2.99
C ASP A 63 10.78 -0.31 2.42
N LEU A 64 9.80 -0.78 1.64
CA LEU A 64 9.85 -2.12 1.01
C LEU A 64 11.04 -2.25 0.05
N MET A 65 11.25 -1.26 -0.85
CA MET A 65 12.36 -1.33 -1.80
C MET A 65 13.74 -1.35 -1.10
N ARG A 66 13.86 -0.75 0.08
CA ARG A 66 15.10 -0.79 0.89
C ARG A 66 15.28 -2.11 1.63
N ALA A 67 14.18 -2.82 1.91
CA ALA A 67 14.19 -4.12 2.56
C ALA A 67 14.44 -5.29 1.60
N ILE A 68 14.34 -5.06 0.28
CA ILE A 68 14.62 -6.06 -0.76
C ILE A 68 16.12 -6.02 -1.10
N GLU A 69 16.79 -7.16 -0.99
CA GLU A 69 18.22 -7.31 -1.27
C GLU A 69 18.51 -7.73 -2.72
N LEU A 70 17.79 -7.12 -3.68
CA LEU A 70 17.94 -7.31 -5.12
C LEU A 70 17.99 -5.95 -5.83
N PRO A 71 18.62 -5.85 -7.02
CA PRO A 71 18.61 -4.62 -7.81
C PRO A 71 17.24 -4.41 -8.48
N VAL A 72 16.21 -4.07 -7.69
CA VAL A 72 14.86 -3.85 -8.19
C VAL A 72 14.74 -2.56 -8.98
N GLU A 73 13.89 -2.57 -10.00
CA GLU A 73 13.43 -1.36 -10.66
C GLU A 73 12.11 -0.89 -10.04
N VAL A 74 11.83 0.40 -10.13
CA VAL A 74 10.63 1.03 -9.55
C VAL A 74 9.96 1.92 -10.58
N ASP A 75 8.64 1.80 -10.70
CA ASP A 75 7.82 2.76 -11.44
C ASP A 75 6.55 3.11 -10.64
N PHE A 76 5.89 4.17 -11.04
CA PHE A 76 4.77 4.74 -10.31
C PHE A 76 3.56 4.89 -11.23
N MET A 77 2.40 4.50 -10.73
CA MET A 77 1.14 4.82 -11.37
C MET A 77 0.21 5.53 -10.39
N ALA A 78 -0.73 6.31 -10.91
CA ALA A 78 -1.73 6.96 -10.10
C ALA A 78 -3.11 6.65 -10.66
N VAL A 79 -4.01 6.27 -9.78
CA VAL A 79 -5.40 6.02 -10.11
C VAL A 79 -6.32 6.91 -9.26
N SER A 80 -7.46 7.29 -9.82
CA SER A 80 -8.53 7.94 -9.06
C SER A 80 -9.78 7.09 -9.15
N SER A 81 -10.43 6.87 -8.01
CA SER A 81 -11.79 6.35 -7.98
C SER A 81 -12.75 7.51 -8.31
N TYR A 82 -13.44 7.42 -9.42
CA TYR A 82 -14.46 8.42 -9.77
C TYR A 82 -15.70 8.19 -8.89
N GLY A 83 -15.98 9.13 -7.98
CA GLY A 83 -17.25 9.15 -7.25
C GLY A 83 -17.17 9.11 -5.73
N ALA A 84 -16.39 9.99 -5.09
CA ALA A 84 -16.53 10.26 -3.65
C ALA A 84 -17.93 10.79 -3.26
N ALA A 85 -18.79 11.11 -4.23
CA ALA A 85 -20.13 11.69 -4.00
C ALA A 85 -21.30 10.76 -4.35
N THR A 86 -21.11 9.59 -4.99
CA THR A 86 -22.23 8.68 -5.33
C THR A 86 -21.80 7.22 -5.28
N LYS A 87 -22.51 6.43 -4.52
CA LYS A 87 -22.30 5.00 -4.15
C LYS A 87 -22.29 3.97 -5.32
N THR A 88 -22.10 4.33 -6.57
CA THR A 88 -22.50 3.41 -7.66
C THR A 88 -21.60 3.21 -8.87
N SER A 89 -20.47 3.87 -9.05
CA SER A 89 -19.81 3.66 -10.35
C SER A 89 -18.59 2.74 -10.38
N GLY A 90 -17.84 2.56 -9.32
CA GLY A 90 -16.65 1.66 -9.33
C GLY A 90 -15.66 1.92 -10.49
N VAL A 91 -15.78 3.05 -11.17
CA VAL A 91 -14.93 3.38 -12.33
C VAL A 91 -13.59 3.87 -11.81
N VAL A 92 -12.55 3.08 -12.08
CA VAL A 92 -11.16 3.46 -11.84
C VAL A 92 -10.63 4.18 -13.08
N ARG A 93 -10.02 5.36 -12.88
CA ARG A 93 -9.37 6.12 -13.94
C ARG A 93 -7.88 6.17 -13.67
N ILE A 94 -7.07 5.88 -14.68
CA ILE A 94 -5.62 6.08 -14.64
C ILE A 94 -5.33 7.57 -14.84
N VAL A 95 -4.65 8.17 -13.88
CA VAL A 95 -4.21 9.57 -13.89
C VAL A 95 -2.78 9.67 -14.37
N LYS A 96 -1.90 8.75 -13.92
CA LYS A 96 -0.54 8.54 -14.42
C LYS A 96 -0.37 7.07 -14.72
N ASP A 97 0.07 6.78 -15.94
CA ASP A 97 0.45 5.43 -16.35
C ASP A 97 1.95 5.19 -16.15
N LEU A 98 2.37 3.93 -16.27
CA LEU A 98 3.76 3.53 -16.21
C LEU A 98 4.56 4.09 -17.39
N ASP A 99 5.81 4.40 -17.13
CA ASP A 99 6.75 4.87 -18.14
C ASP A 99 7.53 3.71 -18.81
N VAL A 100 7.50 2.51 -18.18
CA VAL A 100 8.23 1.33 -18.65
C VAL A 100 7.32 0.30 -19.30
N ASP A 101 7.88 -0.52 -20.20
CA ASP A 101 7.22 -1.69 -20.77
C ASP A 101 7.23 -2.85 -19.77
N LEU A 102 6.12 -3.60 -19.70
CA LEU A 102 5.94 -4.74 -18.81
C LEU A 102 6.21 -6.09 -19.49
N ALA A 103 6.32 -6.13 -20.82
CA ALA A 103 6.42 -7.39 -21.56
C ALA A 103 7.59 -8.27 -21.05
N ASN A 104 7.28 -9.52 -20.69
CA ASN A 104 8.22 -10.52 -20.16
C ASN A 104 8.95 -10.12 -18.87
N ARG A 105 8.41 -9.17 -18.08
CA ARG A 105 8.97 -8.77 -16.79
C ARG A 105 8.18 -9.38 -15.64
N ASP A 106 8.87 -9.68 -14.55
CA ASP A 106 8.24 -9.97 -13.28
C ASP A 106 7.81 -8.66 -12.63
N VAL A 107 6.52 -8.55 -12.26
CA VAL A 107 5.93 -7.31 -11.74
C VAL A 107 5.28 -7.55 -10.39
N VAL A 108 5.55 -6.67 -9.43
CA VAL A 108 4.88 -6.64 -8.13
C VAL A 108 4.18 -5.30 -7.96
N ILE A 109 2.84 -5.32 -7.92
CA ILE A 109 2.03 -4.14 -7.58
C ILE A 109 2.15 -3.90 -6.08
N VAL A 110 2.51 -2.69 -5.67
CA VAL A 110 2.62 -2.28 -4.26
C VAL A 110 1.48 -1.34 -3.92
N GLU A 111 0.60 -1.79 -3.02
CA GLU A 111 -0.61 -1.11 -2.57
C GLU A 111 -0.55 -0.85 -1.06
N ASP A 112 -1.12 0.27 -0.62
CA ASP A 112 -1.27 0.61 0.79
C ASP A 112 -2.40 -0.19 1.45
N VAL A 113 -3.59 -0.19 0.87
CA VAL A 113 -4.75 -0.89 1.40
C VAL A 113 -5.60 -1.53 0.31
N VAL A 114 -5.96 -2.78 0.52
CA VAL A 114 -6.99 -3.48 -0.27
C VAL A 114 -8.26 -3.56 0.56
N ASP A 115 -9.26 -2.83 0.10
CA ASP A 115 -10.62 -2.80 0.65
C ASP A 115 -11.53 -3.73 -0.17
N SER A 116 -12.39 -3.20 -1.01
CA SER A 116 -13.31 -3.99 -1.85
C SER A 116 -12.62 -4.86 -2.93
N GLY A 117 -11.36 -4.62 -3.21
CA GLY A 117 -10.59 -5.29 -4.27
C GLY A 117 -10.90 -4.81 -5.69
N LEU A 118 -11.84 -3.88 -5.87
CA LEU A 118 -12.23 -3.39 -7.20
C LEU A 118 -11.08 -2.68 -7.93
N THR A 119 -10.37 -1.80 -7.24
CA THR A 119 -9.19 -1.11 -7.79
C THR A 119 -8.11 -2.12 -8.18
N LEU A 120 -7.80 -3.04 -7.29
CA LEU A 120 -6.79 -4.07 -7.54
C LEU A 120 -7.18 -4.97 -8.73
N ASN A 121 -8.44 -5.38 -8.82
CA ASN A 121 -8.93 -6.17 -9.96
C ASN A 121 -8.76 -5.42 -11.29
N TYR A 122 -9.10 -4.13 -11.32
CA TYR A 122 -8.88 -3.28 -12.48
C TYR A 122 -7.39 -3.20 -12.85
N LEU A 123 -6.52 -2.96 -11.87
CA LEU A 123 -5.07 -2.87 -12.09
C LEU A 123 -4.49 -4.18 -12.63
N ARG A 124 -4.90 -5.33 -12.08
CA ARG A 124 -4.47 -6.64 -12.57
C ARG A 124 -4.87 -6.87 -14.03
N GLN A 125 -6.10 -6.53 -14.40
CA GLN A 125 -6.55 -6.64 -15.79
C GLN A 125 -5.76 -5.70 -16.70
N TYR A 126 -5.61 -4.45 -16.30
CA TYR A 126 -4.93 -3.41 -17.07
C TYR A 126 -3.45 -3.71 -17.31
N LEU A 127 -2.72 -4.08 -16.25
CA LEU A 127 -1.29 -4.40 -16.33
C LEU A 127 -1.07 -5.79 -16.93
N GLY A 128 -1.93 -6.76 -16.62
CA GLY A 128 -1.86 -8.12 -17.21
C GLY A 128 -2.01 -8.14 -18.72
N ALA A 129 -2.79 -7.21 -19.30
CA ALA A 129 -2.94 -7.07 -20.75
C ALA A 129 -1.63 -6.65 -21.47
N ARG A 130 -0.58 -6.21 -20.71
CA ARG A 130 0.74 -5.85 -21.22
C ARG A 130 1.73 -7.01 -21.22
N SER A 131 1.26 -8.25 -21.02
CA SER A 131 2.02 -9.50 -21.12
C SER A 131 3.26 -9.56 -20.19
N PRO A 132 3.15 -9.23 -18.88
CA PRO A 132 4.26 -9.47 -17.95
C PRO A 132 4.52 -10.97 -17.82
N ALA A 133 5.76 -11.37 -17.44
CA ALA A 133 6.11 -12.75 -17.14
C ALA A 133 5.36 -13.25 -15.89
N SER A 134 5.27 -12.38 -14.86
CA SER A 134 4.42 -12.60 -13.69
C SER A 134 3.83 -11.27 -13.21
N LEU A 135 2.68 -11.33 -12.52
CA LEU A 135 2.03 -10.16 -11.95
C LEU A 135 1.47 -10.51 -10.58
N GLU A 136 2.20 -10.11 -9.55
CA GLU A 136 1.87 -10.35 -8.16
C GLU A 136 1.51 -9.05 -7.44
N VAL A 137 0.99 -9.16 -6.22
CA VAL A 137 0.59 -8.03 -5.39
C VAL A 137 1.23 -8.13 -4.02
N CYS A 138 1.74 -6.99 -3.55
CA CYS A 138 2.17 -6.75 -2.19
C CYS A 138 1.32 -5.63 -1.60
N ALA A 139 0.41 -5.97 -0.69
CA ALA A 139 -0.48 -5.04 0.00
C ALA A 139 -0.04 -4.88 1.45
N LEU A 140 0.09 -3.65 1.94
CA LEU A 140 0.39 -3.42 3.35
C LEU A 140 -0.80 -3.81 4.23
N LEU A 141 -2.00 -3.39 3.84
CA LEU A 141 -3.22 -3.66 4.59
C LEU A 141 -4.26 -4.39 3.72
N LEU A 142 -4.92 -5.37 4.32
CA LEU A 142 -6.08 -6.07 3.78
C LEU A 142 -7.23 -5.91 4.78
N LYS A 143 -8.34 -5.28 4.39
CA LYS A 143 -9.53 -5.16 5.23
C LYS A 143 -10.34 -6.45 5.24
N GLU A 144 -10.75 -6.90 6.42
CA GLU A 144 -11.54 -8.12 6.59
C GLU A 144 -12.97 -7.95 6.05
N GLY A 145 -13.44 -8.96 5.31
CA GLY A 145 -14.84 -9.07 4.91
C GLY A 145 -15.34 -8.07 3.85
N GLU A 146 -14.49 -7.14 3.41
CA GLU A 146 -14.87 -6.10 2.45
C GLU A 146 -14.67 -6.52 0.98
N GLN A 147 -13.94 -7.61 0.71
CA GLN A 147 -13.64 -8.04 -0.65
C GLN A 147 -14.92 -8.44 -1.41
N ARG A 148 -15.24 -7.68 -2.43
CA ARG A 148 -16.32 -7.98 -3.41
C ARG A 148 -15.85 -8.86 -4.55
N VAL A 149 -14.54 -8.92 -4.75
CA VAL A 149 -13.87 -9.73 -5.76
C VAL A 149 -12.80 -10.52 -5.05
N GLU A 150 -12.87 -11.85 -5.16
CA GLU A 150 -11.84 -12.73 -4.60
C GLU A 150 -10.53 -12.50 -5.35
N GLN A 151 -9.52 -12.06 -4.63
CA GLN A 151 -8.19 -11.77 -5.15
C GLN A 151 -7.15 -12.56 -4.37
N SER A 152 -6.34 -13.33 -5.08
CA SER A 152 -5.14 -13.91 -4.50
C SER A 152 -4.09 -12.81 -4.35
N ILE A 153 -3.78 -12.42 -3.11
CA ILE A 153 -2.69 -11.48 -2.80
C ILE A 153 -1.54 -12.28 -2.23
N LYS A 154 -0.40 -12.27 -2.92
CA LYS A 154 0.75 -13.11 -2.56
C LYS A 154 1.43 -12.60 -1.30
N TYR A 155 1.57 -11.28 -1.15
CA TYR A 155 2.25 -10.66 -0.02
C TYR A 155 1.29 -9.74 0.70
N VAL A 156 0.90 -10.11 1.93
CA VAL A 156 0.01 -9.31 2.78
C VAL A 156 0.76 -8.89 4.03
N GLY A 157 0.80 -7.59 4.30
CA GLY A 157 1.37 -7.04 5.52
C GLY A 157 0.51 -7.41 6.73
N PHE A 158 -0.65 -6.79 6.83
CA PHE A 158 -1.58 -6.98 7.94
C PHE A 158 -3.01 -7.15 7.43
N THR A 159 -3.76 -8.02 8.10
CA THR A 159 -5.22 -8.06 7.95
C THR A 159 -5.83 -7.27 9.10
N ILE A 160 -6.67 -6.30 8.78
CA ILE A 160 -7.24 -5.35 9.74
C ILE A 160 -8.77 -5.33 9.66
N PRO A 161 -9.48 -4.91 10.72
CA PRO A 161 -10.91 -4.61 10.67
C PRO A 161 -11.24 -3.58 9.58
N PRO A 162 -12.52 -3.47 9.15
CA PRO A 162 -12.94 -2.57 8.06
C PRO A 162 -13.02 -1.09 8.46
N ASP A 163 -12.33 -0.69 9.53
CA ASP A 163 -12.30 0.68 10.02
C ASP A 163 -11.62 1.64 9.02
N PHE A 164 -11.98 2.92 9.11
CA PHE A 164 -11.27 3.96 8.36
C PHE A 164 -9.96 4.29 9.08
N VAL A 165 -8.85 4.16 8.35
CA VAL A 165 -7.51 4.30 8.90
C VAL A 165 -6.69 5.36 8.19
N VAL A 166 -5.78 6.00 8.93
CA VAL A 166 -4.85 7.03 8.44
C VAL A 166 -3.44 6.76 8.97
N GLY A 167 -2.45 7.36 8.34
CA GLY A 167 -1.05 7.24 8.72
C GLY A 167 -0.27 6.32 7.78
N TYR A 168 1.05 6.43 7.83
CA TYR A 168 1.99 5.68 7.01
C TYR A 168 1.66 5.71 5.50
N GLY A 169 1.30 6.90 4.99
CA GLY A 169 0.89 7.11 3.60
C GLY A 169 -0.61 7.23 3.39
N LEU A 170 -1.44 6.59 4.23
CA LEU A 170 -2.90 6.69 4.22
C LEU A 170 -3.36 8.08 4.69
N ASP A 171 -4.45 8.56 4.11
CA ASP A 171 -4.93 9.93 4.35
C ASP A 171 -6.43 10.06 4.57
N VAL A 172 -6.79 11.23 5.08
CA VAL A 172 -8.10 11.85 4.91
C VAL A 172 -7.89 13.30 4.46
N ASN A 173 -8.53 13.69 3.35
CA ASN A 173 -8.41 15.03 2.78
C ASN A 173 -6.94 15.51 2.58
N GLU A 174 -6.09 14.60 2.06
CA GLU A 174 -4.64 14.79 1.80
C GLU A 174 -3.79 15.04 3.07
N ARG A 175 -4.29 14.70 4.26
CA ARG A 175 -3.61 14.89 5.54
C ARG A 175 -3.28 13.56 6.19
N TYR A 176 -2.39 13.56 7.17
CA TYR A 176 -1.99 12.46 8.05
C TYR A 176 -1.09 11.39 7.41
N ARG A 177 -0.73 11.48 6.13
CA ARG A 177 0.20 10.53 5.46
C ARG A 177 1.58 10.47 6.13
N ASN A 178 1.98 11.51 6.84
CA ASN A 178 3.28 11.67 7.50
C ASN A 178 3.36 11.06 8.91
N LEU A 179 2.28 10.44 9.41
CA LEU A 179 2.35 9.66 10.64
C LEU A 179 3.16 8.37 10.38
N ASP A 180 3.90 7.91 11.36
CA ASP A 180 4.77 6.73 11.28
C ASP A 180 4.05 5.41 11.61
N ALA A 181 2.90 5.49 12.28
CA ALA A 181 2.01 4.38 12.61
C ALA A 181 0.67 4.52 11.89
N ILE A 182 -0.17 3.48 11.95
CA ILE A 182 -1.51 3.44 11.39
C ILE A 182 -2.52 3.54 12.52
N TYR A 183 -3.43 4.48 12.40
CA TYR A 183 -4.45 4.80 13.41
C TYR A 183 -5.85 4.68 12.83
N THR A 184 -6.84 4.35 13.66
CA THR A 184 -8.23 4.62 13.31
C THR A 184 -8.47 6.14 13.26
N TYR A 185 -9.29 6.58 12.30
CA TYR A 185 -9.69 7.98 12.19
C TYR A 185 -11.10 8.16 12.75
N VAL A 186 -11.24 9.04 13.75
CA VAL A 186 -12.51 9.30 14.45
C VAL A 186 -13.09 10.69 14.18
N GLY A 187 -12.44 11.47 13.31
CA GLY A 187 -12.94 12.78 12.87
C GLY A 187 -14.06 12.70 11.83
N GLU A 188 -14.58 13.84 11.42
CA GLU A 188 -15.52 13.93 10.31
C GLU A 188 -14.79 13.73 8.96
N VAL A 189 -15.38 12.91 8.06
CA VAL A 189 -14.84 12.58 6.73
C VAL A 189 -15.50 13.44 5.65
#